data_45ae29e194fcae8d760f341351ef8ac0
#
_entry.id   45ae29e194fcae8d760f341351ef8ac0
#
_cell.length_a   1.000
_cell.length_b   1.000
_cell.length_c   1.000
_cell.angle_alpha   90.00
_cell.angle_beta   90.00
_cell.angle_gamma   90.00
#
_symmetry.space_group_name_H-M   'P 1'
#
loop_
_entity.id
_entity.type
_entity.pdbx_description
1 polymer ?
#
loop_
_entity_poly.entity_id
_entity_poly.type
_entity_poly.pdbx_seq_one_letter_code
_entity_poly.pdbx_strand_id
1 'polypeptide(L)'
;MQTNLSPEFKNSAVGLEAEAILRKCVHCGFCTATCPTYQLLGDELDGPRGRIYLIKQVLEGELPTRKTQLHLDRCLTCRNCETTCPSGVQYGHLIDIGRKLVDERVERPMAEKAMRWALKEGLPSPLFAPAMAVGQAVRGLLPASLKNKVPAKQAAGITPTRTHARKMVLLEGCVQPAMSPNINFATARVLDAAGVQVVVAKKAGCCGAVKFHLNDHDGAKHEMRRNIDAWWPHIDPSEGAGVEAIVMNASGCGSMVKDYGHALRDDAQYAAKAERISALTRDLSELLPDLVETLRPKVKAKADQIAFHPPCTLQHGQQLRGGVEQHLGALGFNIKTASCEAHLCCGSAGTYSVLQPKIAYELRDRKLGNLSEMKPDVIASANIGCITHLQSGTATPVRHWVEVLDDSLAPN
;
A
#
# COMPACT_ATOMS: atom_id res chain seq x y z
N MET A 1 12.39 -16.58 -20.47
CA MET A 1 13.86 -16.44 -20.49
C MET A 1 14.48 -17.74 -20.02
N GLN A 2 15.56 -18.21 -20.66
CA GLN A 2 16.27 -19.38 -20.18
C GLN A 2 17.08 -19.02 -18.93
N THR A 3 17.07 -19.89 -17.91
CA THR A 3 17.76 -19.73 -16.64
C THR A 3 18.56 -20.98 -16.33
N ASN A 4 19.72 -20.79 -15.71
CA ASN A 4 20.59 -21.86 -15.23
C ASN A 4 20.95 -21.56 -13.77
N LEU A 5 20.06 -21.91 -12.85
CA LEU A 5 20.22 -21.62 -11.43
C LEU A 5 21.51 -22.25 -10.88
N SER A 6 22.23 -21.52 -10.05
CA SER A 6 23.37 -22.04 -9.30
C SER A 6 22.95 -23.16 -8.35
N PRO A 7 23.86 -24.05 -7.93
CA PRO A 7 23.56 -25.17 -7.03
C PRO A 7 22.82 -24.74 -5.76
N GLU A 8 23.09 -23.55 -5.23
CA GLU A 8 22.46 -22.99 -4.05
C GLU A 8 20.93 -22.82 -4.24
N PHE A 9 20.49 -22.41 -5.43
CA PHE A 9 19.08 -22.08 -5.70
C PHE A 9 18.31 -23.22 -6.40
N LYS A 10 19.01 -24.14 -7.05
CA LYS A 10 18.40 -25.13 -7.94
C LYS A 10 17.30 -25.97 -7.30
N ASN A 11 17.38 -26.24 -5.98
CA ASN A 11 16.42 -27.04 -5.24
C ASN A 11 15.76 -26.28 -4.09
N SER A 12 15.98 -24.96 -4.01
CA SER A 12 15.35 -24.13 -2.98
C SER A 12 13.97 -23.65 -3.42
N ALA A 13 13.02 -23.53 -2.49
CA ALA A 13 11.69 -22.99 -2.79
C ALA A 13 11.76 -21.58 -3.43
N VAL A 14 12.65 -20.72 -2.91
CA VAL A 14 12.89 -19.37 -3.44
C VAL A 14 13.45 -19.41 -4.87
N GLY A 15 14.40 -20.27 -5.14
CA GLY A 15 14.98 -20.43 -6.48
C GLY A 15 13.97 -20.97 -7.50
N LEU A 16 13.20 -21.97 -7.14
CA LEU A 16 12.16 -22.56 -8.00
C LEU A 16 11.06 -21.55 -8.32
N GLU A 17 10.62 -20.76 -7.35
CA GLU A 17 9.67 -19.67 -7.58
C GLU A 17 10.25 -18.60 -8.52
N ALA A 18 11.46 -18.13 -8.22
CA ALA A 18 12.12 -17.12 -9.05
C ALA A 18 12.32 -17.62 -10.49
N GLU A 19 12.72 -18.88 -10.68
CA GLU A 19 12.85 -19.49 -12.00
C GLU A 19 11.51 -19.53 -12.74
N ALA A 20 10.44 -19.94 -12.08
CA ALA A 20 9.11 -19.97 -12.68
C ALA A 20 8.66 -18.60 -13.18
N ILE A 21 8.97 -17.54 -12.41
CA ILE A 21 8.68 -16.15 -12.80
C ILE A 21 9.59 -15.71 -13.96
N LEU A 22 10.89 -15.98 -13.88
CA LEU A 22 11.87 -15.62 -14.91
C LEU A 22 11.54 -16.26 -16.26
N ARG A 23 11.09 -17.52 -16.26
CA ARG A 23 10.73 -18.26 -17.49
C ARG A 23 9.56 -17.61 -18.25
N LYS A 24 8.65 -16.91 -17.55
CA LYS A 24 7.57 -16.15 -18.20
C LYS A 24 8.05 -14.91 -18.96
N CYS A 25 9.23 -14.35 -18.61
CA CYS A 25 9.73 -13.14 -19.24
C CYS A 25 10.32 -13.40 -20.63
N VAL A 26 9.76 -12.76 -21.67
CA VAL A 26 10.24 -12.83 -23.05
C VAL A 26 11.04 -11.60 -23.48
N HIS A 27 11.38 -10.71 -22.55
CA HIS A 27 12.15 -9.48 -22.77
C HIS A 27 11.58 -8.50 -23.81
N CYS A 28 10.26 -8.47 -24.01
CA CYS A 28 9.59 -7.62 -25.02
C CYS A 28 9.72 -6.10 -24.73
N GLY A 29 9.97 -5.70 -23.49
CA GLY A 29 10.17 -4.29 -23.12
C GLY A 29 8.89 -3.49 -22.79
N PHE A 30 7.67 -4.03 -22.94
CA PHE A 30 6.43 -3.30 -22.64
C PHE A 30 6.39 -2.72 -21.22
N CYS A 31 7.00 -3.41 -20.28
CA CYS A 31 7.08 -2.97 -18.88
C CYS A 31 7.90 -1.69 -18.66
N THR A 32 8.82 -1.32 -19.58
CA THR A 32 9.64 -0.11 -19.47
C THR A 32 8.82 1.14 -19.73
N ALA A 33 7.85 1.09 -20.65
CA ALA A 33 6.98 2.21 -20.98
C ALA A 33 6.13 2.70 -19.81
N THR A 34 5.81 1.83 -18.85
CA THR A 34 5.00 2.17 -17.67
C THR A 34 5.80 2.28 -16.36
N CYS A 35 7.12 2.07 -16.44
CA CYS A 35 7.97 2.12 -15.26
C CYS A 35 8.39 3.56 -14.93
N PRO A 36 7.96 4.13 -13.77
CA PRO A 36 8.28 5.51 -13.44
C PRO A 36 9.77 5.76 -13.24
N THR A 37 10.52 4.82 -12.70
CA THR A 37 11.97 5.00 -12.52
C THR A 37 12.75 4.92 -13.82
N TYR A 38 12.32 4.07 -14.75
CA TYR A 38 12.90 4.06 -16.09
C TYR A 38 12.62 5.37 -16.85
N GLN A 39 11.39 5.88 -16.76
CA GLN A 39 11.02 7.14 -17.42
C GLN A 39 11.80 8.35 -16.88
N LEU A 40 12.11 8.38 -15.59
CA LEU A 40 12.87 9.48 -14.99
C LEU A 40 14.39 9.38 -15.22
N LEU A 41 14.94 8.17 -15.16
CA LEU A 41 16.39 7.98 -15.12
C LEU A 41 16.98 7.59 -16.48
N GLY A 42 16.17 7.05 -17.40
CA GLY A 42 16.62 6.59 -18.72
C GLY A 42 17.59 5.40 -18.70
N ASP A 43 17.81 4.79 -17.52
CA ASP A 43 18.73 3.66 -17.35
C ASP A 43 17.94 2.34 -17.40
N GLU A 44 18.37 1.42 -18.26
CA GLU A 44 17.74 0.10 -18.40
C GLU A 44 17.74 -0.69 -17.07
N LEU A 45 18.80 -0.58 -16.27
CA LEU A 45 18.90 -1.25 -14.98
C LEU A 45 17.95 -0.66 -13.93
N ASP A 46 17.42 0.53 -14.14
CA ASP A 46 16.35 1.14 -13.34
C ASP A 46 14.95 0.84 -13.88
N GLY A 47 14.85 0.02 -14.94
CA GLY A 47 13.64 -0.55 -15.51
C GLY A 47 13.34 -1.97 -15.01
N PRO A 48 12.12 -2.49 -15.20
CA PRO A 48 11.78 -3.85 -14.76
C PRO A 48 12.59 -4.92 -15.48
N ARG A 49 12.78 -4.76 -16.80
CA ARG A 49 13.53 -5.71 -17.62
C ARG A 49 14.99 -5.83 -17.18
N GLY A 50 15.66 -4.72 -16.96
CA GLY A 50 17.04 -4.71 -16.46
C GLY A 50 17.15 -5.30 -15.05
N ARG A 51 16.20 -4.98 -14.14
CA ARG A 51 16.16 -5.58 -12.80
C ARG A 51 15.90 -7.08 -12.83
N ILE A 52 15.04 -7.57 -13.71
CA ILE A 52 14.86 -9.00 -13.96
C ILE A 52 16.19 -9.65 -14.35
N TYR A 53 16.95 -9.00 -15.23
CA TYR A 53 18.26 -9.50 -15.65
C TYR A 53 19.27 -9.51 -14.50
N LEU A 54 19.34 -8.45 -13.70
CA LEU A 54 20.22 -8.41 -12.52
C LEU A 54 19.89 -9.53 -11.51
N ILE A 55 18.60 -9.76 -11.24
CA ILE A 55 18.16 -10.83 -10.33
C ILE A 55 18.51 -12.20 -10.91
N LYS A 56 18.30 -12.39 -12.22
CA LYS A 56 18.72 -13.63 -12.92
C LYS A 56 20.20 -13.92 -12.72
N GLN A 57 21.09 -12.92 -12.96
CA GLN A 57 22.52 -13.08 -12.77
C GLN A 57 22.87 -13.53 -11.34
N VAL A 58 22.26 -12.93 -10.32
CA VAL A 58 22.48 -13.33 -8.91
C VAL A 58 22.04 -14.77 -8.67
N LEU A 59 20.91 -15.19 -9.23
CA LEU A 59 20.39 -16.57 -9.09
C LEU A 59 21.25 -17.59 -9.88
N GLU A 60 21.97 -17.15 -10.90
CA GLU A 60 22.91 -17.97 -11.70
C GLU A 60 24.31 -18.01 -11.08
N GLY A 61 24.53 -17.30 -9.96
CA GLY A 61 25.77 -17.38 -9.18
C GLY A 61 26.69 -16.16 -9.30
N GLU A 62 26.29 -15.13 -10.05
CA GLU A 62 27.05 -13.88 -10.11
C GLU A 62 26.97 -13.13 -8.77
N LEU A 63 28.08 -12.59 -8.32
CA LEU A 63 28.15 -11.83 -7.08
C LEU A 63 27.53 -10.43 -7.28
N PRO A 64 26.50 -10.08 -6.53
CA PRO A 64 25.90 -8.75 -6.62
C PRO A 64 26.84 -7.67 -6.07
N THR A 65 26.70 -6.46 -6.59
CA THR A 65 27.48 -5.29 -6.17
C THR A 65 26.60 -4.23 -5.52
N ARG A 66 27.21 -3.18 -4.95
CA ARG A 66 26.48 -1.99 -4.48
C ARG A 66 25.66 -1.33 -5.61
N LYS A 67 26.14 -1.39 -6.86
CA LYS A 67 25.34 -0.89 -8.01
C LYS A 67 24.11 -1.76 -8.24
N THR A 68 24.26 -3.09 -8.19
CA THR A 68 23.12 -4.02 -8.24
C THR A 68 22.09 -3.67 -7.16
N GLN A 69 22.53 -3.51 -5.91
CA GLN A 69 21.68 -3.17 -4.78
C GLN A 69 20.96 -1.82 -5.00
N LEU A 70 21.67 -0.80 -5.50
CA LEU A 70 21.11 0.53 -5.80
C LEU A 70 19.98 0.46 -6.84
N HIS A 71 20.17 -0.25 -7.95
CA HIS A 71 19.14 -0.38 -8.99
C HIS A 71 17.90 -1.12 -8.49
N LEU A 72 18.07 -2.16 -7.66
CA LEU A 72 16.94 -2.85 -7.04
C LEU A 72 16.21 -1.95 -6.01
N ASP A 73 16.96 -1.19 -5.19
CA ASP A 73 16.40 -0.27 -4.19
C ASP A 73 15.60 0.88 -4.80
N ARG A 74 15.92 1.31 -6.01
CA ARG A 74 15.19 2.34 -6.75
C ARG A 74 13.83 1.88 -7.27
N CYS A 75 13.49 0.60 -7.23
CA CYS A 75 12.16 0.13 -7.58
C CYS A 75 11.12 0.56 -6.54
N LEU A 76 10.02 1.16 -6.97
CA LEU A 76 8.89 1.60 -6.13
C LEU A 76 7.97 0.46 -5.69
N THR A 77 8.17 -0.77 -6.17
CA THR A 77 7.21 -1.88 -5.99
C THR A 77 5.78 -1.53 -6.37
N CYS A 78 5.60 -0.63 -7.33
CA CYS A 78 4.27 -0.15 -7.75
C CYS A 78 3.48 -1.17 -8.58
N ARG A 79 4.11 -2.24 -9.07
CA ARG A 79 3.52 -3.34 -9.85
C ARG A 79 2.86 -2.94 -11.17
N ASN A 80 3.06 -1.69 -11.64
CA ASN A 80 2.51 -1.23 -12.91
C ASN A 80 3.03 -2.07 -14.10
N CYS A 81 4.30 -2.50 -14.02
CA CYS A 81 4.92 -3.39 -15.00
C CYS A 81 4.26 -4.78 -15.07
N GLU A 82 3.67 -5.27 -13.99
CA GLU A 82 2.90 -6.53 -13.99
C GLU A 82 1.62 -6.39 -14.78
N THR A 83 0.89 -5.29 -14.53
CA THR A 83 -0.38 -5.01 -15.21
C THR A 83 -0.21 -4.80 -16.71
N THR A 84 0.95 -4.31 -17.12
CA THR A 84 1.29 -4.08 -18.53
C THR A 84 1.85 -5.33 -19.22
N CYS A 85 2.30 -6.33 -18.44
CA CYS A 85 2.99 -7.49 -18.97
C CYS A 85 2.03 -8.48 -19.64
N PRO A 86 2.13 -8.70 -20.98
CA PRO A 86 1.27 -9.68 -21.67
C PRO A 86 1.61 -11.13 -21.30
N SER A 87 2.81 -11.39 -20.77
CA SER A 87 3.28 -12.72 -20.38
C SER A 87 3.00 -13.06 -18.90
N GLY A 88 2.35 -12.18 -18.15
CA GLY A 88 1.97 -12.41 -16.75
C GLY A 88 3.16 -12.63 -15.80
N VAL A 89 4.25 -11.87 -15.96
CA VAL A 89 5.42 -11.92 -15.08
C VAL A 89 5.05 -11.34 -13.72
N GLN A 90 5.12 -12.13 -12.67
CA GLN A 90 4.87 -11.73 -11.27
C GLN A 90 6.11 -10.99 -10.71
N TYR A 91 6.35 -9.81 -11.26
CA TYR A 91 7.54 -9.03 -10.98
C TYR A 91 7.64 -8.60 -9.50
N GLY A 92 6.52 -8.36 -8.81
CA GLY A 92 6.52 -7.99 -7.39
C GLY A 92 7.19 -9.03 -6.52
N HIS A 93 6.85 -10.31 -6.68
CA HIS A 93 7.50 -11.39 -5.94
C HIS A 93 8.98 -11.53 -6.33
N LEU A 94 9.30 -11.40 -7.61
CA LEU A 94 10.69 -11.49 -8.07
C LEU A 94 11.58 -10.38 -7.52
N ILE A 95 11.10 -9.13 -7.47
CA ILE A 95 11.89 -8.01 -6.93
C ILE A 95 12.09 -8.14 -5.42
N ASP A 96 11.11 -8.66 -4.68
CA ASP A 96 11.23 -8.89 -3.23
C ASP A 96 12.24 -10.01 -2.94
N ILE A 97 12.22 -11.10 -3.72
CA ILE A 97 13.27 -12.15 -3.68
C ILE A 97 14.64 -11.55 -3.97
N GLY A 98 14.77 -10.83 -5.09
CA GLY A 98 16.05 -10.27 -5.52
C GLY A 98 16.65 -9.27 -4.53
N ARG A 99 15.81 -8.39 -3.95
CA ARG A 99 16.25 -7.44 -2.92
C ARG A 99 16.77 -8.14 -1.67
N LYS A 100 16.06 -9.16 -1.19
CA LYS A 100 16.48 -9.93 -0.01
C LYS A 100 17.83 -10.61 -0.28
N LEU A 101 17.96 -11.33 -1.39
CA LEU A 101 19.21 -12.02 -1.76
C LEU A 101 20.41 -11.08 -1.91
N VAL A 102 20.19 -9.91 -2.50
CA VAL A 102 21.24 -8.89 -2.65
C VAL A 102 21.58 -8.24 -1.31
N ASP A 103 20.59 -7.97 -0.46
CA ASP A 103 20.80 -7.37 0.86
C ASP A 103 21.58 -8.28 1.83
N GLU A 104 21.43 -9.60 1.69
CA GLU A 104 22.18 -10.61 2.45
C GLU A 104 23.65 -10.71 2.01
N ARG A 105 23.97 -10.33 0.75
CA ARG A 105 25.30 -10.47 0.17
C ARG A 105 26.10 -9.17 0.04
N VAL A 106 25.40 -8.03 0.02
CA VAL A 106 26.03 -6.73 -0.17
C VAL A 106 25.84 -5.87 1.06
N GLU A 107 26.93 -5.55 1.72
CA GLU A 107 26.89 -4.75 2.93
C GLU A 107 26.51 -3.29 2.63
N ARG A 108 25.58 -2.74 3.44
CA ARG A 108 25.14 -1.35 3.36
C ARG A 108 26.04 -0.45 4.23
N PRO A 109 26.23 0.82 3.85
CA PRO A 109 26.81 1.81 4.75
C PRO A 109 26.03 1.94 6.06
N MET A 110 26.72 2.24 7.16
CA MET A 110 26.14 2.32 8.50
C MET A 110 24.96 3.31 8.58
N ALA A 111 25.04 4.46 7.91
CA ALA A 111 23.96 5.44 7.89
C ALA A 111 22.67 4.89 7.23
N GLU A 112 22.81 4.12 6.13
CA GLU A 112 21.67 3.45 5.48
C GLU A 112 21.08 2.35 6.38
N LYS A 113 21.95 1.55 7.04
CA LYS A 113 21.53 0.52 8.01
C LYS A 113 20.73 1.15 9.15
N ALA A 114 21.26 2.22 9.75
CA ALA A 114 20.59 2.93 10.85
C ALA A 114 19.24 3.52 10.43
N MET A 115 19.17 4.17 9.27
CA MET A 115 17.92 4.72 8.74
C MET A 115 16.86 3.63 8.47
N ARG A 116 17.25 2.54 7.80
CA ARG A 116 16.36 1.41 7.53
C ARG A 116 15.88 0.75 8.82
N TRP A 117 16.77 0.59 9.80
CA TRP A 117 16.42 0.06 11.12
C TRP A 117 15.41 0.98 11.82
N ALA A 118 15.67 2.28 11.86
CA ALA A 118 14.78 3.26 12.48
C ALA A 118 13.37 3.26 11.83
N LEU A 119 13.29 3.14 10.51
CA LEU A 119 12.01 3.05 9.81
C LEU A 119 11.31 1.71 10.09
N LYS A 120 12.06 0.61 10.06
CA LYS A 120 11.57 -0.75 10.23
C LYS A 120 10.99 -0.99 11.63
N GLU A 121 11.67 -0.54 12.66
CA GLU A 121 11.24 -0.72 14.05
C GLU A 121 10.39 0.45 14.56
N GLY A 122 10.65 1.67 14.09
CA GLY A 122 9.98 2.87 14.58
C GLY A 122 8.53 2.99 14.09
N LEU A 123 8.26 2.75 12.80
CA LEU A 123 6.91 2.94 12.24
C LEU A 123 5.87 1.96 12.81
N PRO A 124 6.16 0.65 13.01
CA PRO A 124 5.23 -0.27 13.63
C PRO A 124 5.20 -0.20 15.16
N SER A 125 6.11 0.54 15.77
CA SER A 125 6.25 0.64 17.24
C SER A 125 5.05 1.30 17.88
N PRO A 126 4.62 0.85 19.07
CA PRO A 126 3.65 1.57 19.89
C PRO A 126 4.08 2.99 20.27
N LEU A 127 5.38 3.27 20.24
CA LEU A 127 5.94 4.61 20.51
C LEU A 127 5.76 5.57 19.34
N PHE A 128 5.37 5.10 18.14
CA PHE A 128 5.17 5.97 16.99
C PHE A 128 4.06 7.00 17.22
N ALA A 129 2.92 6.60 17.80
CA ALA A 129 1.81 7.51 18.06
C ALA A 129 2.16 8.63 19.04
N PRO A 130 2.74 8.37 20.23
CA PRO A 130 3.18 9.45 21.13
C PRO A 130 4.29 10.32 20.50
N ALA A 131 5.25 9.74 19.78
CA ALA A 131 6.28 10.51 19.10
C ALA A 131 5.68 11.43 18.01
N MET A 132 4.72 10.93 17.24
CA MET A 132 3.99 11.73 16.26
C MET A 132 3.20 12.86 16.92
N ALA A 133 2.53 12.61 18.04
CA ALA A 133 1.80 13.63 18.78
C ALA A 133 2.71 14.78 19.26
N VAL A 134 3.91 14.45 19.76
CA VAL A 134 4.94 15.45 20.11
C VAL A 134 5.37 16.21 18.86
N GLY A 135 5.69 15.52 17.76
CA GLY A 135 6.05 16.14 16.50
C GLY A 135 4.97 17.09 15.96
N GLN A 136 3.70 16.72 16.09
CA GLN A 136 2.56 17.56 15.71
C GLN A 136 2.44 18.81 16.63
N ALA A 137 2.67 18.67 17.92
CA ALA A 137 2.63 19.79 18.86
C ALA A 137 3.71 20.85 18.57
N VAL A 138 4.91 20.40 18.22
CA VAL A 138 6.05 21.30 17.89
C VAL A 138 6.21 21.57 16.40
N ARG A 139 5.22 21.21 15.57
CA ARG A 139 5.30 21.26 14.10
C ARG A 139 5.69 22.65 13.56
N GLY A 140 5.27 23.72 14.24
CA GLY A 140 5.62 25.09 13.89
C GLY A 140 7.12 25.39 13.96
N LEU A 141 7.84 24.69 14.82
CA LEU A 141 9.29 24.87 15.06
C LEU A 141 10.14 23.91 14.20
N LEU A 142 9.53 22.95 13.51
CA LEU A 142 10.28 21.96 12.73
C LEU A 142 10.85 22.59 11.44
N PRO A 143 12.08 22.19 11.03
CA PRO A 143 12.60 22.50 9.71
C PRO A 143 11.64 22.00 8.60
N ALA A 144 11.63 22.66 7.44
CA ALA A 144 10.72 22.34 6.34
C ALA A 144 10.76 20.84 5.93
N SER A 145 11.95 20.23 5.94
CA SER A 145 12.15 18.82 5.62
C SER A 145 11.42 17.86 6.56
N LEU A 146 11.37 18.18 7.85
CA LEU A 146 10.65 17.41 8.87
C LEU A 146 9.16 17.80 8.94
N LYS A 147 8.86 19.10 8.83
CA LYS A 147 7.49 19.62 8.81
C LYS A 147 6.64 18.96 7.73
N ASN A 148 7.22 18.69 6.56
CA ASN A 148 6.55 18.01 5.45
C ASN A 148 6.29 16.51 5.70
N LYS A 149 6.93 15.90 6.69
CA LYS A 149 6.72 14.50 7.11
C LYS A 149 5.77 14.37 8.31
N VAL A 150 5.52 15.45 9.04
CA VAL A 150 4.63 15.49 10.19
C VAL A 150 3.35 16.22 9.80
N PRO A 151 2.23 15.50 9.54
CA PRO A 151 0.96 16.16 9.22
C PRO A 151 0.45 17.01 10.38
N ALA A 152 -0.38 18.00 10.08
CA ALA A 152 -1.09 18.73 11.13
C ALA A 152 -1.98 17.76 11.93
N LYS A 153 -2.18 18.05 13.22
CA LYS A 153 -3.05 17.23 14.06
C LYS A 153 -4.48 17.31 13.52
N GLN A 154 -5.10 16.16 13.34
CA GLN A 154 -6.50 16.02 12.90
C GLN A 154 -7.35 15.47 14.03
N ALA A 155 -8.62 15.88 14.06
CA ALA A 155 -9.61 15.28 14.96
C ALA A 155 -10.00 13.88 14.46
N ALA A 156 -10.18 12.95 15.38
CA ALA A 156 -10.55 11.57 15.03
C ALA A 156 -12.04 11.42 14.68
N GLY A 157 -12.90 12.33 15.09
CA GLY A 157 -14.34 12.20 14.97
C GLY A 157 -14.95 11.24 16.00
N ILE A 158 -16.24 10.93 15.86
CA ILE A 158 -17.02 10.10 16.80
C ILE A 158 -17.14 8.69 16.22
N THR A 159 -16.95 7.68 17.07
CA THR A 159 -17.21 6.28 16.71
C THR A 159 -18.72 6.00 16.78
N PRO A 160 -19.30 5.33 15.77
CA PRO A 160 -20.68 4.86 15.84
C PRO A 160 -20.87 3.86 16.99
N THR A 161 -22.03 3.94 17.64
CA THR A 161 -22.39 3.05 18.76
C THR A 161 -23.51 2.08 18.41
N ARG A 162 -24.10 2.19 17.21
CA ARG A 162 -25.15 1.29 16.75
C ARG A 162 -24.61 -0.12 16.51
N THR A 163 -25.45 -1.10 16.80
CA THR A 163 -25.15 -2.51 16.52
C THR A 163 -25.91 -2.94 15.26
N HIS A 164 -25.24 -3.72 14.42
CA HIS A 164 -25.80 -4.26 13.19
C HIS A 164 -25.60 -5.77 13.11
N ALA A 165 -26.49 -6.47 12.40
CA ALA A 165 -26.34 -7.91 12.13
C ALA A 165 -25.11 -8.19 11.25
N ARG A 166 -24.86 -7.32 10.26
CA ARG A 166 -23.68 -7.40 9.41
C ARG A 166 -22.48 -6.86 10.17
N LYS A 167 -21.38 -7.60 10.17
CA LYS A 167 -20.15 -7.21 10.88
C LYS A 167 -18.93 -7.38 9.98
N MET A 168 -18.00 -6.45 10.06
CA MET A 168 -16.70 -6.54 9.37
C MET A 168 -15.59 -6.13 10.33
N VAL A 169 -14.42 -6.77 10.22
CA VAL A 169 -13.22 -6.37 10.99
C VAL A 169 -12.49 -5.30 10.21
N LEU A 170 -12.06 -4.22 10.88
CA LEU A 170 -11.22 -3.18 10.30
C LEU A 170 -9.78 -3.29 10.82
N LEU A 171 -8.79 -3.25 9.92
CA LEU A 171 -7.40 -3.02 10.30
C LEU A 171 -7.14 -1.52 10.42
N GLU A 172 -6.89 -1.04 11.63
CA GLU A 172 -6.55 0.38 11.85
C GLU A 172 -5.17 0.77 11.27
N GLY A 173 -4.25 -0.21 11.18
CA GLY A 173 -2.88 0.00 10.70
C GLY A 173 -1.92 0.53 11.77
N CYS A 174 -0.66 0.77 11.38
CA CYS A 174 0.39 1.22 12.30
C CYS A 174 0.54 2.76 12.34
N VAL A 175 0.59 3.41 11.18
CA VAL A 175 0.86 4.86 11.09
C VAL A 175 -0.41 5.70 10.97
N GLN A 176 -1.47 5.14 10.38
CA GLN A 176 -2.71 5.86 10.08
C GLN A 176 -3.41 6.41 11.32
N PRO A 177 -3.54 5.69 12.44
CA PRO A 177 -4.18 6.21 13.65
C PRO A 177 -3.48 7.45 14.23
N ALA A 178 -2.16 7.57 14.03
CA ALA A 178 -1.39 8.71 14.53
C ALA A 178 -1.33 9.89 13.55
N MET A 179 -1.33 9.60 12.23
CA MET A 179 -1.15 10.61 11.19
C MET A 179 -2.47 11.18 10.67
N SER A 180 -3.48 10.34 10.47
CA SER A 180 -4.80 10.70 9.93
C SER A 180 -5.88 9.81 10.54
N PRO A 181 -6.15 9.96 11.85
CA PRO A 181 -7.07 9.09 12.61
C PRO A 181 -8.47 9.07 12.01
N ASN A 182 -8.92 10.19 11.45
CA ASN A 182 -10.28 10.31 10.90
C ASN A 182 -10.57 9.32 9.76
N ILE A 183 -9.57 8.80 9.05
CA ILE A 183 -9.80 7.80 7.99
C ILE A 183 -10.49 6.55 8.57
N ASN A 184 -10.03 6.05 9.72
CA ASN A 184 -10.62 4.89 10.39
C ASN A 184 -12.04 5.20 10.91
N PHE A 185 -12.23 6.37 11.50
CA PHE A 185 -13.52 6.79 12.04
C PHE A 185 -14.53 7.09 10.93
N ALA A 186 -14.13 7.73 9.84
CA ALA A 186 -14.96 7.94 8.66
C ALA A 186 -15.37 6.60 8.02
N THR A 187 -14.42 5.64 7.94
CA THR A 187 -14.75 4.27 7.49
C THR A 187 -15.82 3.65 8.36
N ALA A 188 -15.70 3.76 9.69
CA ALA A 188 -16.70 3.21 10.61
C ALA A 188 -18.07 3.90 10.43
N ARG A 189 -18.13 5.23 10.27
CA ARG A 189 -19.38 5.98 10.08
C ARG A 189 -20.06 5.65 8.76
N VAL A 190 -19.29 5.55 7.67
CA VAL A 190 -19.83 5.19 6.35
C VAL A 190 -20.41 3.77 6.37
N LEU A 191 -19.69 2.81 6.96
CA LEU A 191 -20.18 1.43 7.10
C LEU A 191 -21.39 1.34 8.03
N ASP A 192 -21.41 2.07 9.15
CA ASP A 192 -22.55 2.15 10.05
C ASP A 192 -23.78 2.75 9.35
N ALA A 193 -23.61 3.81 8.55
CA ALA A 193 -24.68 4.36 7.73
C ALA A 193 -25.23 3.34 6.71
N ALA A 194 -24.39 2.41 6.25
CA ALA A 194 -24.77 1.32 5.37
C ALA A 194 -25.31 0.06 6.09
N GLY A 195 -25.47 0.11 7.42
CA GLY A 195 -25.98 -1.02 8.20
C GLY A 195 -24.94 -2.09 8.52
N VAL A 196 -23.66 -1.74 8.54
CA VAL A 196 -22.54 -2.63 8.84
C VAL A 196 -21.82 -2.17 10.10
N GLN A 197 -21.64 -3.05 11.08
CA GLN A 197 -20.88 -2.80 12.30
C GLN A 197 -19.41 -3.06 12.07
N VAL A 198 -18.56 -2.08 12.35
CA VAL A 198 -17.11 -2.24 12.35
C VAL A 198 -16.64 -2.81 13.69
N VAL A 199 -15.82 -3.87 13.62
CA VAL A 199 -15.14 -4.50 14.76
C VAL A 199 -13.66 -4.22 14.63
N VAL A 200 -13.03 -3.75 15.70
CA VAL A 200 -11.56 -3.56 15.77
C VAL A 200 -10.96 -4.59 16.68
N ALA A 201 -10.10 -5.44 16.13
CA ALA A 201 -9.35 -6.42 16.90
C ALA A 201 -8.12 -5.74 17.55
N LYS A 202 -8.21 -5.44 18.84
CA LYS A 202 -7.21 -4.64 19.59
C LYS A 202 -5.76 -5.17 19.54
N LYS A 203 -5.57 -6.47 19.29
CA LYS A 203 -4.24 -7.09 19.18
C LYS A 203 -3.64 -7.01 17.77
N ALA A 204 -4.43 -6.65 16.77
CA ALA A 204 -3.94 -6.41 15.41
C ALA A 204 -3.10 -5.13 15.36
N GLY A 205 -2.19 -5.05 14.39
CA GLY A 205 -1.29 -3.90 14.27
C GLY A 205 -0.79 -3.68 12.85
N CYS A 206 0.52 -3.60 12.65
CA CYS A 206 1.10 -3.44 11.32
C CYS A 206 0.74 -4.61 10.40
N CYS A 207 0.41 -4.33 9.13
CA CYS A 207 0.20 -5.37 8.12
C CYS A 207 1.46 -6.15 7.73
N GLY A 208 2.65 -5.73 8.21
CA GLY A 208 3.93 -6.33 7.87
C GLY A 208 4.65 -5.69 6.66
N ALA A 209 3.97 -4.89 5.84
CA ALA A 209 4.54 -4.33 4.60
C ALA A 209 5.83 -3.52 4.82
N VAL A 210 5.92 -2.76 5.92
CA VAL A 210 7.12 -1.96 6.22
C VAL A 210 8.35 -2.84 6.39
N LYS A 211 8.26 -3.89 7.20
CA LYS A 211 9.35 -4.85 7.41
C LYS A 211 9.65 -5.62 6.14
N PHE A 212 8.62 -6.10 5.44
CA PHE A 212 8.77 -6.90 4.22
C PHE A 212 9.55 -6.15 3.12
N HIS A 213 9.14 -4.92 2.80
CA HIS A 213 9.81 -4.11 1.78
C HIS A 213 11.16 -3.53 2.21
N LEU A 214 11.51 -3.64 3.50
CA LEU A 214 12.85 -3.38 4.01
C LEU A 214 13.70 -4.65 4.17
N ASN A 215 13.28 -5.76 3.53
CA ASN A 215 13.94 -7.06 3.46
C ASN A 215 13.97 -7.86 4.78
N ASP A 216 13.19 -7.45 5.79
CA ASP A 216 12.98 -8.20 7.02
C ASP A 216 11.72 -9.08 6.89
N HIS A 217 11.86 -10.17 6.12
CA HIS A 217 10.73 -11.07 5.85
C HIS A 217 10.28 -11.82 7.11
N ASP A 218 11.19 -12.17 8.00
CA ASP A 218 10.86 -12.90 9.24
C ASP A 218 10.11 -11.99 10.22
N GLY A 219 10.56 -10.76 10.40
CA GLY A 219 9.83 -9.76 11.17
C GLY A 219 8.46 -9.44 10.57
N ALA A 220 8.34 -9.40 9.24
CA ALA A 220 7.05 -9.23 8.57
C ALA A 220 6.12 -10.41 8.81
N LYS A 221 6.60 -11.65 8.70
CA LYS A 221 5.83 -12.88 8.99
C LYS A 221 5.36 -12.93 10.45
N HIS A 222 6.16 -12.40 11.38
CA HIS A 222 5.73 -12.26 12.78
C HIS A 222 4.52 -11.32 12.92
N GLU A 223 4.55 -10.16 12.24
CA GLU A 223 3.41 -9.23 12.22
C GLU A 223 2.16 -9.87 11.58
N MET A 224 2.34 -10.63 10.49
CA MET A 224 1.25 -11.35 9.82
C MET A 224 0.59 -12.37 10.75
N ARG A 225 1.38 -13.22 11.44
CA ARG A 225 0.87 -14.19 12.41
C ARG A 225 0.11 -13.52 13.54
N ARG A 226 0.64 -12.43 14.11
CA ARG A 226 -0.05 -11.64 15.14
C ARG A 226 -1.41 -11.13 14.66
N ASN A 227 -1.50 -10.63 13.44
CA ASN A 227 -2.76 -10.17 12.88
C ASN A 227 -3.74 -11.33 12.64
N ILE A 228 -3.27 -12.47 12.13
CA ILE A 228 -4.08 -13.67 11.97
C ILE A 228 -4.67 -14.11 13.32
N ASP A 229 -3.84 -14.21 14.35
CA ASP A 229 -4.30 -14.60 15.69
C ASP A 229 -5.29 -13.59 16.29
N ALA A 230 -5.12 -12.29 16.03
CA ALA A 230 -6.02 -11.26 16.48
C ALA A 230 -7.39 -11.31 15.79
N TRP A 231 -7.44 -11.68 14.52
CA TRP A 231 -8.67 -11.72 13.74
C TRP A 231 -9.39 -13.08 13.81
N TRP A 232 -8.67 -14.16 14.11
CA TRP A 232 -9.21 -15.52 14.05
C TRP A 232 -10.48 -15.73 14.90
N PRO A 233 -10.58 -15.20 16.14
CA PRO A 233 -11.78 -15.32 16.96
C PRO A 233 -13.04 -14.67 16.34
N HIS A 234 -12.85 -13.74 15.40
CA HIS A 234 -13.95 -13.08 14.70
C HIS A 234 -14.35 -13.79 13.40
N ILE A 235 -13.51 -14.68 12.89
CA ILE A 235 -13.63 -15.32 11.57
C ILE A 235 -14.09 -16.77 11.69
N ASP A 236 -13.63 -17.46 12.73
CA ASP A 236 -13.95 -18.86 12.96
C ASP A 236 -15.41 -19.00 13.43
N PRO A 237 -16.29 -19.66 12.66
CA PRO A 237 -17.69 -19.83 13.03
C PRO A 237 -17.89 -20.59 14.34
N SER A 238 -16.91 -21.39 14.77
CA SER A 238 -16.97 -22.12 16.05
C SER A 238 -16.78 -21.23 17.28
N GLU A 239 -16.19 -20.03 17.09
CA GLU A 239 -15.91 -19.08 18.18
C GLU A 239 -16.88 -17.87 18.19
N GLY A 240 -17.78 -17.73 17.20
CA GLY A 240 -18.75 -16.62 17.16
C GLY A 240 -19.52 -16.48 15.85
N ALA A 241 -20.40 -15.47 15.78
CA ALA A 241 -21.06 -15.07 14.55
C ALA A 241 -20.02 -14.43 13.63
N GLY A 242 -19.53 -15.17 12.64
CA GLY A 242 -18.46 -14.78 11.74
C GLY A 242 -18.65 -13.39 11.10
N VAL A 243 -17.54 -12.73 10.80
CA VAL A 243 -17.54 -11.45 10.05
C VAL A 243 -17.57 -11.72 8.54
N GLU A 244 -18.17 -10.79 7.79
CA GLU A 244 -18.29 -10.92 6.33
C GLU A 244 -16.96 -10.66 5.61
N ALA A 245 -16.13 -9.76 6.15
CA ALA A 245 -14.85 -9.37 5.56
C ALA A 245 -13.87 -8.79 6.59
N ILE A 246 -12.60 -8.76 6.20
CA ILE A 246 -11.56 -7.96 6.84
C ILE A 246 -11.32 -6.75 5.94
N VAL A 247 -11.68 -5.56 6.41
CA VAL A 247 -11.67 -4.32 5.63
C VAL A 247 -10.34 -3.62 5.75
N MET A 248 -9.81 -3.22 4.61
CA MET A 248 -8.60 -2.40 4.48
C MET A 248 -8.97 -1.05 3.88
N ASN A 249 -8.76 0.03 4.61
CA ASN A 249 -8.92 1.40 4.13
C ASN A 249 -7.58 2.07 3.79
N ALA A 250 -6.51 1.33 3.76
CA ALA A 250 -5.22 1.72 3.21
C ALA A 250 -4.82 0.68 2.18
N SER A 251 -4.87 1.01 0.90
CA SER A 251 -4.64 0.06 -0.21
C SER A 251 -3.28 -0.64 -0.15
N GLY A 252 -2.25 0.01 0.43
CA GLY A 252 -0.94 -0.62 0.68
C GLY A 252 -1.02 -1.76 1.69
N CYS A 253 -1.80 -1.60 2.77
CA CYS A 253 -2.09 -2.67 3.71
C CYS A 253 -2.95 -3.76 3.06
N GLY A 254 -3.96 -3.37 2.27
CA GLY A 254 -4.82 -4.31 1.54
C GLY A 254 -4.03 -5.23 0.61
N SER A 255 -3.13 -4.67 -0.18
CA SER A 255 -2.25 -5.43 -1.06
C SER A 255 -1.40 -6.43 -0.28
N MET A 256 -0.87 -6.05 0.90
CA MET A 256 -0.04 -6.92 1.73
C MET A 256 -0.85 -8.04 2.39
N VAL A 257 -2.02 -7.74 2.95
CA VAL A 257 -2.84 -8.76 3.63
C VAL A 257 -3.43 -9.76 2.65
N LYS A 258 -3.79 -9.33 1.44
CA LYS A 258 -4.20 -10.24 0.35
C LYS A 258 -3.08 -11.20 -0.07
N ASP A 259 -1.83 -10.87 0.23
CA ASP A 259 -0.65 -11.69 -0.10
C ASP A 259 -0.17 -12.58 1.08
N TYR A 260 -0.87 -12.58 2.22
CA TYR A 260 -0.51 -13.41 3.39
C TYR A 260 -0.47 -14.91 3.07
N GLY A 261 -1.42 -15.40 2.28
CA GLY A 261 -1.44 -16.81 1.84
C GLY A 261 -0.16 -17.20 1.11
N HIS A 262 0.34 -16.34 0.21
CA HIS A 262 1.61 -16.55 -0.47
C HIS A 262 2.80 -16.43 0.49
N ALA A 263 2.84 -15.39 1.33
CA ALA A 263 3.97 -15.13 2.22
C ALA A 263 4.17 -16.22 3.30
N LEU A 264 3.08 -16.85 3.74
CA LEU A 264 3.07 -17.88 4.80
C LEU A 264 2.77 -19.30 4.28
N ARG A 265 2.83 -19.51 2.95
CA ARG A 265 2.49 -20.82 2.34
C ARG A 265 3.29 -22.01 2.87
N ASP A 266 4.53 -21.77 3.32
CA ASP A 266 5.43 -22.79 3.86
C ASP A 266 5.36 -22.90 5.40
N ASP A 267 4.46 -22.14 6.05
CA ASP A 267 4.26 -22.15 7.48
C ASP A 267 3.24 -23.21 7.87
N ALA A 268 3.70 -24.33 8.46
CA ALA A 268 2.85 -25.45 8.78
C ALA A 268 1.65 -25.12 9.70
N GLN A 269 1.78 -24.06 10.54
CA GLN A 269 0.74 -23.64 11.48
C GLN A 269 -0.19 -22.59 10.91
N TYR A 270 0.31 -21.72 10.00
CA TYR A 270 -0.42 -20.52 9.56
C TYR A 270 -0.83 -20.55 8.09
N ALA A 271 -0.32 -21.44 7.23
CA ALA A 271 -0.61 -21.43 5.80
C ALA A 271 -2.12 -21.41 5.48
N ALA A 272 -2.89 -22.35 6.03
CA ALA A 272 -4.33 -22.42 5.80
C ALA A 272 -5.09 -21.21 6.37
N LYS A 273 -4.67 -20.72 7.54
CA LYS A 273 -5.25 -19.51 8.15
C LYS A 273 -4.94 -18.27 7.30
N ALA A 274 -3.72 -18.12 6.83
CA ALA A 274 -3.28 -17.02 6.00
C ALA A 274 -4.05 -16.98 4.66
N GLU A 275 -4.27 -18.13 4.03
CA GLU A 275 -5.08 -18.23 2.82
C GLU A 275 -6.52 -17.77 3.08
N ARG A 276 -7.13 -18.21 4.19
CA ARG A 276 -8.48 -17.78 4.60
C ARG A 276 -8.54 -16.26 4.86
N ILE A 277 -7.54 -15.68 5.54
CA ILE A 277 -7.43 -14.24 5.77
C ILE A 277 -7.32 -13.49 4.43
N SER A 278 -6.45 -13.93 3.53
CA SER A 278 -6.31 -13.32 2.20
C SER A 278 -7.64 -13.34 1.42
N ALA A 279 -8.36 -14.47 1.46
CA ALA A 279 -9.64 -14.62 0.79
C ALA A 279 -10.77 -13.76 1.38
N LEU A 280 -10.74 -13.46 2.69
CA LEU A 280 -11.72 -12.60 3.37
C LEU A 280 -11.36 -11.11 3.30
N THR A 281 -10.13 -10.78 2.91
CA THR A 281 -9.68 -9.38 2.86
C THR A 281 -10.32 -8.65 1.70
N ARG A 282 -10.88 -7.46 2.01
CA ARG A 282 -11.46 -6.54 1.03
C ARG A 282 -10.87 -5.15 1.22
N ASP A 283 -10.45 -4.53 0.14
CA ASP A 283 -10.25 -3.08 0.12
C ASP A 283 -11.61 -2.41 0.32
N LEU A 284 -11.64 -1.29 1.02
CA LEU A 284 -12.91 -0.57 1.27
C LEU A 284 -13.65 -0.23 -0.03
N SER A 285 -12.92 -0.02 -1.13
CA SER A 285 -13.51 0.24 -2.44
C SER A 285 -14.26 -0.96 -3.04
N GLU A 286 -13.90 -2.18 -2.66
CA GLU A 286 -14.61 -3.40 -3.11
C GLU A 286 -16.01 -3.54 -2.47
N LEU A 287 -16.27 -2.81 -1.38
CA LEU A 287 -17.56 -2.83 -0.71
C LEU A 287 -18.55 -1.83 -1.33
N LEU A 288 -18.07 -0.79 -2.03
CA LEU A 288 -18.91 0.27 -2.59
C LEU A 288 -20.08 -0.23 -3.44
N PRO A 289 -19.92 -1.23 -4.33
CA PRO A 289 -21.05 -1.75 -5.11
C PRO A 289 -22.25 -2.14 -4.26
N ASP A 290 -22.01 -2.82 -3.13
CA ASP A 290 -23.07 -3.30 -2.23
C ASP A 290 -23.63 -2.20 -1.32
N LEU A 291 -22.92 -1.09 -1.16
CA LEU A 291 -23.27 -0.01 -0.25
C LEU A 291 -24.00 1.16 -0.93
N VAL A 292 -23.80 1.36 -2.25
CA VAL A 292 -24.31 2.53 -2.99
C VAL A 292 -25.80 2.74 -2.79
N GLU A 293 -26.62 1.71 -2.96
CA GLU A 293 -28.08 1.85 -2.88
C GLU A 293 -28.55 2.22 -1.46
N THR A 294 -27.90 1.68 -0.44
CA THR A 294 -28.21 2.00 0.97
C THR A 294 -27.72 3.41 1.35
N LEU A 295 -26.64 3.87 0.75
CA LEU A 295 -26.07 5.19 1.02
C LEU A 295 -26.72 6.31 0.22
N ARG A 296 -27.25 6.04 -0.98
CA ARG A 296 -27.85 7.03 -1.88
C ARG A 296 -28.84 7.99 -1.21
N PRO A 297 -29.85 7.54 -0.41
CA PRO A 297 -30.77 8.44 0.26
C PRO A 297 -30.16 9.23 1.41
N LYS A 298 -28.95 8.86 1.87
CA LYS A 298 -28.26 9.44 3.02
C LYS A 298 -27.15 10.40 2.64
N VAL A 299 -26.72 10.39 1.37
CA VAL A 299 -25.61 11.20 0.86
C VAL A 299 -26.16 12.47 0.21
N LYS A 300 -25.58 13.61 0.60
CA LYS A 300 -25.77 14.91 -0.07
C LYS A 300 -24.42 15.36 -0.60
N ALA A 301 -24.05 14.89 -1.79
CA ALA A 301 -22.80 15.24 -2.42
C ALA A 301 -22.69 16.75 -2.60
N LYS A 302 -21.53 17.32 -2.22
CA LYS A 302 -21.21 18.71 -2.47
C LYS A 302 -20.79 18.91 -3.93
N ALA A 303 -20.90 20.13 -4.42
CA ALA A 303 -20.55 20.48 -5.80
C ALA A 303 -19.03 20.56 -6.04
N ASP A 304 -18.20 20.08 -5.10
CA ASP A 304 -16.74 20.12 -5.18
C ASP A 304 -16.22 19.31 -6.36
N GLN A 305 -15.20 19.83 -7.04
CA GLN A 305 -14.47 19.07 -8.06
C GLN A 305 -13.40 18.22 -7.39
N ILE A 306 -13.49 16.91 -7.51
CA ILE A 306 -12.61 15.96 -6.87
C ILE A 306 -11.69 15.33 -7.92
N ALA A 307 -10.37 15.55 -7.76
CA ALA A 307 -9.38 14.81 -8.52
C ALA A 307 -9.00 13.53 -7.76
N PHE A 308 -9.31 12.36 -8.31
CA PHE A 308 -8.95 11.11 -7.68
C PHE A 308 -7.57 10.63 -8.14
N HIS A 309 -6.69 10.40 -7.16
CA HIS A 309 -5.42 9.71 -7.37
C HIS A 309 -5.58 8.23 -6.98
N PRO A 310 -5.74 7.29 -7.93
CA PRO A 310 -5.78 5.88 -7.62
C PRO A 310 -4.38 5.41 -7.20
N PRO A 311 -4.19 4.92 -5.95
CA PRO A 311 -2.89 4.40 -5.52
C PRO A 311 -2.44 3.20 -6.37
N CYS A 312 -1.13 3.07 -6.61
CA CYS A 312 -0.58 1.94 -7.35
C CYS A 312 -0.91 0.60 -6.67
N THR A 313 -0.94 0.55 -5.35
CA THR A 313 -1.34 -0.63 -4.59
C THR A 313 -2.81 -1.00 -4.74
N LEU A 314 -3.68 -0.03 -5.08
CA LEU A 314 -5.07 -0.28 -5.44
C LEU A 314 -5.17 -0.78 -6.88
N GLN A 315 -4.71 0.05 -7.84
CA GLN A 315 -4.95 -0.20 -9.26
C GLN A 315 -4.07 -1.30 -9.88
N HIS A 316 -2.87 -1.54 -9.35
CA HIS A 316 -1.93 -2.54 -9.87
C HIS A 316 -1.72 -3.69 -8.89
N GLY A 317 -1.50 -3.40 -7.60
CA GLY A 317 -1.28 -4.42 -6.57
C GLY A 317 -2.51 -5.29 -6.35
N GLN A 318 -3.68 -4.67 -6.21
CA GLN A 318 -4.95 -5.37 -6.01
C GLN A 318 -5.80 -5.49 -7.29
N GLN A 319 -5.38 -4.86 -8.40
CA GLN A 319 -6.07 -4.82 -9.69
C GLN A 319 -7.49 -4.23 -9.64
N LEU A 320 -7.74 -3.32 -8.69
CA LEU A 320 -9.01 -2.62 -8.50
C LEU A 320 -8.94 -1.26 -9.20
N ARG A 321 -9.63 -1.13 -10.33
CA ARG A 321 -9.61 0.07 -11.18
C ARG A 321 -11.00 0.62 -11.41
N GLY A 322 -11.13 1.95 -11.36
CA GLY A 322 -12.35 2.65 -11.72
C GLY A 322 -13.49 2.55 -10.71
N GLY A 323 -13.42 1.66 -9.72
CA GLY A 323 -14.52 1.39 -8.79
C GLY A 323 -14.84 2.58 -7.88
N VAL A 324 -13.85 3.28 -7.37
CA VAL A 324 -14.07 4.45 -6.51
C VAL A 324 -14.78 5.56 -7.28
N GLU A 325 -14.27 5.91 -8.46
CA GLU A 325 -14.81 6.98 -9.29
C GLU A 325 -16.22 6.65 -9.76
N GLN A 326 -16.45 5.42 -10.19
CA GLN A 326 -17.74 4.95 -10.66
C GLN A 326 -18.81 5.04 -9.56
N HIS A 327 -18.52 4.50 -8.38
CA HIS A 327 -19.51 4.41 -7.32
C HIS A 327 -19.74 5.72 -6.57
N LEU A 328 -18.70 6.54 -6.37
CA LEU A 328 -18.88 7.89 -5.86
C LEU A 328 -19.61 8.78 -6.86
N GLY A 329 -19.32 8.63 -8.17
CA GLY A 329 -20.10 9.30 -9.22
C GLY A 329 -21.59 8.91 -9.19
N ALA A 330 -21.90 7.63 -8.95
CA ALA A 330 -23.28 7.15 -8.79
C ALA A 330 -23.98 7.71 -7.53
N LEU A 331 -23.21 8.16 -6.53
CA LEU A 331 -23.72 8.88 -5.35
C LEU A 331 -23.81 10.40 -5.55
N GLY A 332 -23.47 10.91 -6.76
CA GLY A 332 -23.57 12.32 -7.13
C GLY A 332 -22.31 13.15 -6.97
N PHE A 333 -21.16 12.55 -6.65
CA PHE A 333 -19.89 13.28 -6.56
C PHE A 333 -19.32 13.60 -7.95
N ASN A 334 -18.78 14.80 -8.14
CA ASN A 334 -18.01 15.16 -9.33
C ASN A 334 -16.54 14.73 -9.16
N ILE A 335 -16.29 13.45 -9.35
CA ILE A 335 -14.98 12.82 -9.15
C ILE A 335 -14.41 12.27 -10.47
N LYS A 336 -13.15 12.58 -10.77
CA LYS A 336 -12.44 12.14 -11.99
C LYS A 336 -10.98 11.82 -11.69
N THR A 337 -10.39 10.92 -12.45
CA THR A 337 -8.93 10.72 -12.49
C THR A 337 -8.29 11.66 -13.51
N ALA A 338 -6.98 11.93 -13.34
CA ALA A 338 -6.22 12.67 -14.33
C ALA A 338 -6.28 11.99 -15.71
N SER A 339 -6.41 12.79 -16.77
CA SER A 339 -6.41 12.31 -18.15
C SER A 339 -5.07 11.72 -18.58
N CYS A 340 -3.97 12.26 -18.03
CA CYS A 340 -2.60 11.81 -18.26
C CYS A 340 -2.07 11.04 -17.06
N GLU A 341 -1.37 9.92 -17.33
CA GLU A 341 -0.54 9.21 -16.34
C GLU A 341 -1.23 8.83 -15.03
N ALA A 342 -2.55 8.63 -15.05
CA ALA A 342 -3.28 8.15 -13.87
C ALA A 342 -2.67 6.87 -13.28
N HIS A 343 -2.09 6.02 -14.14
CA HIS A 343 -1.43 4.77 -13.78
C HIS A 343 -0.09 4.91 -13.06
N LEU A 344 0.59 6.07 -13.14
CA LEU A 344 1.91 6.23 -12.52
C LEU A 344 1.83 6.40 -10.99
N CYS A 345 2.84 5.86 -10.30
CA CYS A 345 3.03 6.03 -8.86
C CYS A 345 3.28 7.51 -8.51
N CYS A 346 2.75 7.96 -7.36
CA CYS A 346 3.02 9.30 -6.84
C CYS A 346 4.41 9.46 -6.18
N GLY A 347 5.21 8.40 -6.11
CA GLY A 347 6.52 8.43 -5.47
C GLY A 347 6.55 8.11 -3.97
N SER A 348 5.41 7.98 -3.30
CA SER A 348 5.34 7.70 -1.85
C SER A 348 5.96 6.35 -1.47
N ALA A 349 5.43 5.26 -2.02
CA ALA A 349 5.85 3.86 -1.84
C ALA A 349 6.37 3.51 -0.43
N GLY A 350 5.57 3.80 0.59
CA GLY A 350 5.90 3.51 1.98
C GLY A 350 7.13 4.29 2.47
N THR A 351 8.21 3.57 2.79
CA THR A 351 9.48 4.16 3.25
C THR A 351 10.34 4.74 2.12
N TYR A 352 9.97 4.50 0.87
CA TYR A 352 10.74 4.91 -0.31
C TYR A 352 10.97 6.43 -0.36
N SER A 353 9.96 7.25 -0.05
CA SER A 353 10.10 8.69 -0.06
C SER A 353 11.09 9.24 0.99
N VAL A 354 11.50 8.43 1.95
CA VAL A 354 12.58 8.75 2.91
C VAL A 354 13.93 8.27 2.39
N LEU A 355 13.97 7.06 1.79
CA LEU A 355 15.19 6.42 1.33
C LEU A 355 15.65 6.91 -0.05
N GLN A 356 14.73 7.33 -0.91
CA GLN A 356 14.97 7.81 -2.28
C GLN A 356 14.28 9.17 -2.52
N PRO A 357 14.55 10.22 -1.72
CA PRO A 357 13.77 11.45 -1.70
C PRO A 357 13.77 12.18 -3.05
N LYS A 358 14.88 12.18 -3.78
CA LYS A 358 14.99 12.86 -5.08
C LYS A 358 13.97 12.32 -6.08
N ILE A 359 13.97 11.02 -6.30
CA ILE A 359 13.04 10.36 -7.23
C ILE A 359 11.59 10.49 -6.73
N ALA A 360 11.38 10.32 -5.43
CA ALA A 360 10.07 10.41 -4.82
C ALA A 360 9.40 11.78 -5.01
N TYR A 361 10.14 12.85 -4.78
CA TYR A 361 9.60 14.23 -4.95
C TYR A 361 9.39 14.58 -6.42
N GLU A 362 10.25 14.15 -7.32
CA GLU A 362 10.08 14.35 -8.76
C GLU A 362 8.79 13.68 -9.27
N LEU A 363 8.54 12.43 -8.84
CA LEU A 363 7.29 11.73 -9.14
C LEU A 363 6.06 12.39 -8.51
N ARG A 364 6.18 12.93 -7.29
CA ARG A 364 5.12 13.67 -6.61
C ARG A 364 4.73 14.90 -7.43
N ASP A 365 5.71 15.71 -7.80
CA ASP A 365 5.49 16.99 -8.49
C ASP A 365 4.91 16.73 -9.89
N ARG A 366 5.39 15.72 -10.61
CA ARG A 366 4.81 15.26 -11.87
C ARG A 366 3.34 14.82 -11.69
N LYS A 367 3.03 14.05 -10.65
CA LYS A 367 1.66 13.62 -10.37
C LYS A 367 0.75 14.79 -9.99
N LEU A 368 1.23 15.72 -9.18
CA LEU A 368 0.49 16.92 -8.82
C LEU A 368 0.23 17.82 -10.02
N GLY A 369 1.18 17.95 -10.95
CA GLY A 369 0.96 18.65 -12.22
C GLY A 369 -0.25 18.12 -12.96
N ASN A 370 -0.30 16.80 -13.20
CA ASN A 370 -1.41 16.15 -13.91
C ASN A 370 -2.75 16.27 -13.16
N LEU A 371 -2.76 16.18 -11.82
CA LEU A 371 -3.97 16.34 -11.02
C LEU A 371 -4.48 17.79 -11.01
N SER A 372 -3.57 18.76 -10.99
CA SER A 372 -3.90 20.20 -10.93
C SER A 372 -4.54 20.74 -12.23
N GLU A 373 -4.33 20.06 -13.37
CA GLU A 373 -4.99 20.42 -14.64
C GLU A 373 -6.52 20.43 -14.51
N MET A 374 -7.06 19.60 -13.63
CA MET A 374 -8.49 19.54 -13.35
C MET A 374 -8.99 20.67 -12.44
N LYS A 375 -8.10 21.51 -11.90
CA LYS A 375 -8.42 22.56 -10.92
C LYS A 375 -9.28 22.05 -9.75
N PRO A 376 -8.84 21.01 -9.05
CA PRO A 376 -9.68 20.36 -8.04
C PRO A 376 -9.78 21.19 -6.76
N ASP A 377 -10.95 21.15 -6.13
CA ASP A 377 -11.15 21.65 -4.77
C ASP A 377 -10.54 20.70 -3.74
N VAL A 378 -10.55 19.38 -4.05
CA VAL A 378 -9.98 18.31 -3.22
C VAL A 378 -9.30 17.28 -4.11
N ILE A 379 -8.12 16.82 -3.68
CA ILE A 379 -7.49 15.62 -4.22
C ILE A 379 -7.86 14.46 -3.30
N ALA A 380 -8.51 13.43 -3.85
CA ALA A 380 -8.86 12.23 -3.11
C ALA A 380 -7.91 11.07 -3.42
N SER A 381 -7.63 10.21 -2.44
CA SER A 381 -6.87 8.98 -2.64
C SER A 381 -7.34 7.87 -1.68
N ALA A 382 -6.79 6.66 -1.79
CA ALA A 382 -7.14 5.48 -0.99
C ALA A 382 -5.96 4.92 -0.19
N ASN A 383 -4.94 5.73 0.08
CA ASN A 383 -3.76 5.26 0.82
C ASN A 383 -3.07 6.39 1.57
N ILE A 384 -2.88 6.21 2.88
CA ILE A 384 -2.29 7.22 3.78
C ILE A 384 -0.91 7.72 3.29
N GLY A 385 -0.07 6.82 2.75
CA GLY A 385 1.23 7.20 2.22
C GLY A 385 1.12 8.16 1.04
N CYS A 386 0.21 7.90 0.09
CA CYS A 386 -0.05 8.79 -1.04
C CYS A 386 -0.62 10.12 -0.58
N ILE A 387 -1.59 10.11 0.35
CA ILE A 387 -2.22 11.32 0.91
C ILE A 387 -1.16 12.25 1.52
N THR A 388 -0.35 11.73 2.43
CA THR A 388 0.67 12.52 3.12
C THR A 388 1.74 13.04 2.15
N HIS A 389 2.15 12.19 1.19
CA HIS A 389 3.19 12.56 0.23
C HIS A 389 2.71 13.63 -0.75
N LEU A 390 1.53 13.48 -1.32
CA LEU A 390 0.94 14.49 -2.20
C LEU A 390 0.67 15.80 -1.45
N GLN A 391 0.11 15.75 -0.23
CA GLN A 391 -0.14 16.94 0.57
C GLN A 391 1.12 17.75 0.86
N SER A 392 2.29 17.12 0.89
CA SER A 392 3.57 17.83 1.08
C SER A 392 3.99 18.70 -0.10
N GLY A 393 3.32 18.59 -1.25
CA GLY A 393 3.66 19.32 -2.48
C GLY A 393 2.55 20.25 -2.98
N THR A 394 1.40 20.35 -2.31
CA THR A 394 0.28 21.18 -2.75
C THR A 394 -0.45 21.85 -1.59
N ALA A 395 -1.07 23.00 -1.86
CA ALA A 395 -2.00 23.67 -0.94
C ALA A 395 -3.42 23.10 -1.05
N THR A 396 -3.77 22.45 -2.17
CA THR A 396 -5.07 21.77 -2.33
C THR A 396 -5.18 20.65 -1.30
N PRO A 397 -6.29 20.53 -0.54
CA PRO A 397 -6.48 19.48 0.43
C PRO A 397 -6.37 18.09 -0.22
N VAL A 398 -5.55 17.20 0.38
CA VAL A 398 -5.44 15.80 -0.05
C VAL A 398 -6.04 14.93 1.04
N ARG A 399 -7.10 14.20 0.71
CA ARG A 399 -7.92 13.46 1.68
C ARG A 399 -8.17 12.02 1.24
N HIS A 400 -8.56 11.19 2.17
CA HIS A 400 -9.08 9.86 1.81
C HIS A 400 -10.48 10.00 1.21
N TRP A 401 -10.80 9.25 0.16
CA TRP A 401 -12.11 9.33 -0.47
C TRP A 401 -13.26 9.01 0.51
N VAL A 402 -13.03 8.13 1.49
CA VAL A 402 -14.03 7.82 2.52
C VAL A 402 -14.37 9.00 3.41
N GLU A 403 -13.39 9.90 3.67
CA GLU A 403 -13.65 11.12 4.44
C GLU A 403 -14.50 12.11 3.65
N VAL A 404 -14.31 12.17 2.33
CA VAL A 404 -15.15 13.00 1.44
C VAL A 404 -16.59 12.49 1.41
N LEU A 405 -16.76 11.16 1.37
CA LEU A 405 -18.06 10.52 1.45
C LEU A 405 -18.73 10.74 2.82
N ASP A 406 -17.98 10.56 3.89
CA ASP A 406 -18.44 10.77 5.27
C ASP A 406 -18.94 12.19 5.54
N ASP A 407 -18.21 13.21 5.08
CA ASP A 407 -18.60 14.63 5.19
C ASP A 407 -19.92 14.96 4.45
N SER A 408 -20.34 14.09 3.58
CA SER A 408 -21.57 14.24 2.76
C SER A 408 -22.73 13.39 3.29
N LEU A 409 -22.52 12.60 4.35
CA LEU A 409 -23.60 11.91 5.02
C LEU A 409 -24.51 12.91 5.74
N ALA A 410 -25.82 12.72 5.60
CA ALA A 410 -26.79 13.49 6.40
C ALA A 410 -26.57 13.19 7.90
N PRO A 411 -26.63 14.20 8.77
CA PRO A 411 -26.59 13.94 10.22
C PRO A 411 -27.71 12.98 10.60
N ASN A 412 -27.34 11.95 11.37
CA ASN A 412 -28.28 10.94 11.90
C ASN A 412 -29.08 11.48 13.07
#